data_8118e7d25665548bcbd0df0e9d7d1bbc
#
_entry.id   8118e7d25665548bcbd0df0e9d7d1bbc
#
_cell.length_a   1.000
_cell.length_b   1.000
_cell.length_c   1.000
_cell.angle_alpha   90.00
_cell.angle_beta   90.00
_cell.angle_gamma   90.00
#
_symmetry.space_group_name_H-M   'P 1'
#
loop_
_entity.id
_entity.type
_entity.pdbx_description
1 polymer ?
#
loop_
_entity_poly.entity_id
_entity_poly.type
_entity_poly.pdbx_seq_one_letter_code
_entity_poly.pdbx_strand_id
1 'polypeptide(L)'
;MIQQFKVFPFQPTGKALFIGVFALFACVLSACSSAPRSLTYYLLHTTGDSSYTVSKASTAVVIDKITLPEYLKHRGLVYQTSDTNLHISTSHLWAEPVDEGLTKALTSALASKQVSLLRPDHYASEEAIHMALHLNDFVSTYEGEVILSGQYVITHVKGQTQSYPFLFKTSLEDDGFSPSIKAMRNTIQQLAEDIRKTVTKSA
;
A
#
# COMPACT_ATOMS: atom_id res chain seq x y z
N MET A 1 83.68 -6.93 3.49
CA MET A 1 83.07 -8.26 3.62
C MET A 1 81.57 -8.12 3.15
N ILE A 2 81.34 -8.37 1.85
CA ILE A 2 80.07 -8.17 1.22
C ILE A 2 79.45 -9.55 1.02
N GLN A 3 78.37 -9.89 1.81
CA GLN A 3 77.60 -11.11 1.61
C GLN A 3 76.69 -10.98 0.42
N GLN A 4 76.89 -11.80 -0.60
CA GLN A 4 76.05 -11.97 -1.78
C GLN A 4 74.78 -12.77 -1.36
N PHE A 5 73.62 -12.13 -1.44
CA PHE A 5 72.32 -12.81 -1.36
C PHE A 5 72.08 -13.56 -2.65
N LYS A 6 72.10 -14.89 -2.59
CA LYS A 6 71.72 -15.77 -3.71
C LYS A 6 70.22 -15.80 -3.86
N VAL A 7 69.67 -15.11 -4.82
CA VAL A 7 68.24 -15.19 -5.20
C VAL A 7 68.06 -16.51 -5.96
N PHE A 8 67.33 -17.46 -5.35
CA PHE A 8 66.87 -18.67 -6.03
C PHE A 8 65.72 -18.31 -7.00
N PRO A 9 65.80 -18.67 -8.30
CA PRO A 9 64.69 -18.49 -9.21
C PRO A 9 63.61 -19.54 -8.83
N PHE A 10 62.46 -19.06 -8.39
CA PHE A 10 61.29 -19.89 -8.19
C PHE A 10 60.71 -20.20 -9.58
N GLN A 11 60.95 -21.39 -10.13
CA GLN A 11 60.26 -21.88 -11.32
C GLN A 11 58.94 -22.52 -10.91
N PRO A 12 57.78 -21.90 -11.22
CA PRO A 12 56.49 -22.53 -10.96
C PRO A 12 56.30 -23.72 -11.89
N THR A 13 56.29 -24.93 -11.33
CA THR A 13 55.89 -26.13 -12.07
C THR A 13 54.44 -25.91 -12.57
N GLY A 14 54.13 -26.30 -13.82
CA GLY A 14 52.83 -26.03 -14.47
C GLY A 14 51.62 -26.45 -13.64
N LYS A 15 51.77 -27.43 -12.72
CA LYS A 15 50.76 -27.85 -11.75
C LYS A 15 50.40 -26.74 -10.73
N ALA A 16 51.40 -25.98 -10.25
CA ALA A 16 51.17 -24.88 -9.29
C ALA A 16 50.41 -23.71 -9.96
N LEU A 17 50.69 -23.45 -11.24
CA LEU A 17 49.97 -22.44 -12.01
C LEU A 17 48.48 -22.82 -12.21
N PHE A 18 48.19 -24.08 -12.54
CA PHE A 18 46.81 -24.59 -12.69
C PHE A 18 46.02 -24.52 -11.38
N ILE A 19 46.63 -24.87 -10.25
CA ILE A 19 46.00 -24.79 -8.92
C ILE A 19 45.71 -23.34 -8.57
N GLY A 20 46.60 -22.39 -8.85
CA GLY A 20 46.41 -20.97 -8.60
C GLY A 20 45.27 -20.38 -9.44
N VAL A 21 45.18 -20.72 -10.73
CA VAL A 21 44.10 -20.27 -11.64
C VAL A 21 42.76 -20.89 -11.21
N PHE A 22 42.71 -22.15 -10.82
CA PHE A 22 41.48 -22.79 -10.36
C PHE A 22 41.00 -22.21 -9.01
N ALA A 23 41.89 -21.91 -8.08
CA ALA A 23 41.55 -21.24 -6.83
C ALA A 23 41.01 -19.82 -7.05
N LEU A 24 41.64 -19.06 -7.96
CA LEU A 24 41.15 -17.72 -8.33
C LEU A 24 39.79 -17.77 -8.98
N PHE A 25 39.51 -18.76 -9.85
CA PHE A 25 38.22 -18.96 -10.50
C PHE A 25 37.12 -19.37 -9.49
N ALA A 26 37.46 -20.21 -8.50
CA ALA A 26 36.54 -20.59 -7.43
C ALA A 26 36.16 -19.40 -6.53
N CYS A 27 37.07 -18.46 -6.26
CA CYS A 27 36.80 -17.23 -5.51
C CYS A 27 35.86 -16.26 -6.25
N VAL A 28 35.92 -16.22 -7.58
CA VAL A 28 35.04 -15.35 -8.37
C VAL A 28 33.60 -15.89 -8.41
N LEU A 29 33.40 -17.21 -8.35
CA LEU A 29 32.06 -17.83 -8.34
C LEU A 29 31.32 -17.68 -7.00
N SER A 30 32.00 -17.43 -5.89
CA SER A 30 31.39 -17.23 -4.58
C SER A 30 30.88 -15.79 -4.34
N ALA A 31 31.21 -14.83 -5.19
CA ALA A 31 30.85 -13.42 -5.02
C ALA A 31 29.38 -13.07 -5.36
N CYS A 32 28.59 -13.99 -5.94
CA CYS A 32 27.23 -13.75 -6.36
C CYS A 32 26.13 -14.26 -5.38
N SER A 33 26.46 -14.51 -4.11
CA SER A 33 25.46 -14.88 -3.11
C SER A 33 24.84 -13.62 -2.50
N SER A 34 23.96 -12.94 -3.25
CA SER A 34 23.06 -11.94 -2.65
C SER A 34 22.01 -12.69 -1.82
N ALA A 35 21.98 -12.43 -0.51
CA ALA A 35 20.95 -12.97 0.37
C ALA A 35 19.55 -12.61 -0.19
N PRO A 36 18.59 -13.54 -0.20
CA PRO A 36 17.25 -13.27 -0.66
C PRO A 36 16.65 -12.16 0.22
N ARG A 37 16.17 -11.07 -0.40
CA ARG A 37 15.48 -10.01 0.33
C ARG A 37 14.18 -10.58 0.87
N SER A 38 13.97 -10.50 2.18
CA SER A 38 12.70 -10.87 2.79
C SER A 38 11.61 -9.90 2.31
N LEU A 39 10.52 -10.44 1.76
CA LEU A 39 9.37 -9.65 1.36
C LEU A 39 8.39 -9.59 2.53
N THR A 40 7.90 -8.39 2.84
CA THR A 40 6.85 -8.17 3.84
C THR A 40 5.59 -7.68 3.14
N TYR A 41 4.47 -8.34 3.44
CA TYR A 41 3.17 -8.00 2.85
C TYR A 41 2.27 -7.32 3.88
N TYR A 42 1.54 -6.31 3.43
CA TYR A 42 0.67 -5.48 4.26
C TYR A 42 -0.77 -5.52 3.75
N LEU A 43 -1.72 -5.53 4.67
CA LEU A 43 -3.15 -5.40 4.40
C LEU A 43 -3.64 -4.03 4.85
N LEU A 44 -4.47 -3.40 4.04
CA LEU A 44 -5.10 -2.12 4.41
C LEU A 44 -6.30 -2.33 5.34
N HIS A 45 -7.03 -3.44 5.20
CA HIS A 45 -8.13 -3.81 6.10
C HIS A 45 -7.62 -4.64 7.30
N THR A 46 -8.45 -4.79 8.34
CA THR A 46 -8.17 -5.67 9.48
C THR A 46 -8.74 -7.06 9.20
N THR A 47 -7.94 -8.11 9.39
CA THR A 47 -8.40 -9.49 9.26
C THR A 47 -9.35 -9.84 10.40
N GLY A 48 -10.48 -10.47 10.08
CA GLY A 48 -11.49 -10.89 11.06
C GLY A 48 -12.71 -9.96 11.16
N ASP A 49 -12.68 -8.76 10.60
CA ASP A 49 -13.83 -7.84 10.56
C ASP A 49 -14.92 -8.25 9.53
N SER A 50 -14.83 -9.45 8.97
CA SER A 50 -15.72 -9.92 7.89
C SER A 50 -17.11 -10.37 8.32
N SER A 51 -17.48 -10.27 9.60
CA SER A 51 -18.82 -10.60 10.07
C SER A 51 -19.76 -9.39 10.01
N TYR A 52 -19.93 -8.84 8.79
CA TYR A 52 -20.94 -7.79 8.59
C TYR A 52 -22.32 -8.42 8.50
N THR A 53 -23.01 -8.52 9.64
CA THR A 53 -24.45 -8.63 9.62
C THR A 53 -25.01 -7.30 9.13
N VAL A 54 -25.45 -7.26 7.88
CA VAL A 54 -26.21 -6.11 7.36
C VAL A 54 -27.42 -5.93 8.27
N SER A 55 -27.39 -4.94 9.13
CA SER A 55 -28.54 -4.60 9.95
C SER A 55 -29.65 -4.13 9.00
N LYS A 56 -30.88 -4.64 9.17
CA LYS A 56 -32.04 -4.30 8.34
C LYS A 56 -32.39 -2.79 8.34
N ALA A 57 -31.74 -2.01 9.21
CA ALA A 57 -31.91 -0.56 9.40
C ALA A 57 -30.72 0.26 8.87
N SER A 58 -29.79 -0.35 8.08
CA SER A 58 -28.64 0.38 7.55
C SER A 58 -28.97 1.07 6.23
N THR A 59 -28.40 2.28 6.03
CA THR A 59 -28.44 2.97 4.74
C THR A 59 -27.58 2.22 3.75
N ALA A 60 -28.14 1.75 2.63
CA ALA A 60 -27.41 1.06 1.58
C ALA A 60 -26.78 2.07 0.59
N VAL A 61 -25.49 1.89 0.35
CA VAL A 61 -24.71 2.67 -0.63
C VAL A 61 -24.02 1.69 -1.56
N VAL A 62 -24.23 1.84 -2.87
CA VAL A 62 -23.55 1.04 -3.89
C VAL A 62 -22.30 1.77 -4.34
N ILE A 63 -21.12 1.15 -4.22
CA ILE A 63 -19.88 1.72 -4.73
C ILE A 63 -19.67 1.30 -6.17
N ASP A 64 -19.90 2.23 -7.10
CA ASP A 64 -19.79 1.95 -8.54
C ASP A 64 -18.34 1.87 -9.00
N LYS A 65 -17.47 2.72 -8.44
CA LYS A 65 -16.08 2.81 -8.87
C LYS A 65 -15.19 3.43 -7.81
N ILE A 66 -13.95 2.89 -7.69
CA ILE A 66 -12.83 3.56 -7.03
C ILE A 66 -11.79 3.90 -8.08
N THR A 67 -11.38 5.15 -8.14
CA THR A 67 -10.30 5.62 -9.01
C THR A 67 -9.10 5.99 -8.16
N LEU A 68 -7.95 5.38 -8.43
CA LEU A 68 -6.69 5.61 -7.74
C LEU A 68 -5.72 6.40 -8.61
N PRO A 69 -4.86 7.24 -8.02
CA PRO A 69 -3.70 7.79 -8.73
C PRO A 69 -2.75 6.66 -9.15
N GLU A 70 -1.98 6.89 -10.22
CA GLU A 70 -1.19 5.85 -10.87
C GLU A 70 -0.17 5.18 -9.92
N TYR A 71 0.44 5.97 -9.03
CA TYR A 71 1.45 5.45 -8.10
C TYR A 71 0.89 4.43 -7.08
N LEU A 72 -0.43 4.41 -6.83
CA LEU A 72 -1.08 3.42 -5.96
C LEU A 72 -1.45 2.11 -6.66
N LYS A 73 -1.31 2.03 -7.97
CA LYS A 73 -1.54 0.79 -8.73
C LYS A 73 -0.36 -0.17 -8.68
N HIS A 74 0.78 0.27 -8.15
CA HIS A 74 1.95 -0.59 -7.92
C HIS A 74 1.76 -1.47 -6.68
N ARG A 75 2.38 -2.64 -6.69
CA ARG A 75 2.37 -3.54 -5.52
C ARG A 75 3.22 -3.05 -4.36
N GLY A 76 4.26 -2.26 -4.64
CA GLY A 76 5.12 -1.69 -3.59
C GLY A 76 4.39 -0.63 -2.79
N LEU A 77 4.61 -0.62 -1.47
CA LEU A 77 4.16 0.50 -0.64
C LEU A 77 4.86 1.76 -1.10
N VAL A 78 4.09 2.84 -1.22
CA VAL A 78 4.57 4.15 -1.66
C VAL A 78 4.61 5.09 -0.47
N TYR A 79 5.69 5.82 -0.35
CA TYR A 79 5.83 6.90 0.62
C TYR A 79 6.59 8.08 0.04
N GLN A 80 6.30 9.25 0.52
CA GLN A 80 6.95 10.49 0.10
C GLN A 80 8.28 10.65 0.85
N THR A 81 9.35 10.95 0.13
CA THR A 81 10.69 11.16 0.69
C THR A 81 11.09 12.63 0.75
N SER A 82 10.40 13.48 0.02
CA SER A 82 10.51 14.94 0.04
C SER A 82 9.25 15.54 -0.57
N ASP A 83 9.16 16.84 -0.63
CA ASP A 83 8.04 17.56 -1.23
C ASP A 83 7.65 17.07 -2.64
N THR A 84 8.65 16.69 -3.45
CA THR A 84 8.45 16.34 -4.87
C THR A 84 8.73 14.87 -5.20
N ASN A 85 9.22 14.07 -4.24
CA ASN A 85 9.70 12.72 -4.52
C ASN A 85 8.88 11.66 -3.80
N LEU A 86 8.48 10.64 -4.56
CA LEU A 86 7.90 9.39 -4.03
C LEU A 86 8.91 8.25 -4.18
N HIS A 87 8.91 7.34 -3.21
CA HIS A 87 9.62 6.07 -3.27
C HIS A 87 8.63 4.91 -3.28
N ILE A 88 8.85 3.97 -4.20
CA ILE A 88 8.07 2.73 -4.27
C ILE A 88 8.94 1.61 -3.71
N SER A 89 8.52 1.00 -2.62
CA SER A 89 9.26 -0.07 -1.97
C SER A 89 9.29 -1.35 -2.82
N THR A 90 10.45 -1.99 -2.88
CA THR A 90 10.64 -3.29 -3.55
C THR A 90 10.55 -4.48 -2.60
N SER A 91 10.52 -4.25 -1.28
CA SER A 91 10.50 -5.29 -0.23
C SER A 91 9.28 -5.21 0.69
N HIS A 92 8.58 -4.09 0.72
CA HIS A 92 7.33 -3.90 1.46
C HIS A 92 6.20 -3.72 0.46
N LEU A 93 5.29 -4.69 0.42
CA LEU A 93 4.34 -4.84 -0.66
C LEU A 93 2.91 -4.88 -0.12
N TRP A 94 1.96 -4.42 -0.89
CA TRP A 94 0.56 -4.71 -0.65
C TRP A 94 0.28 -6.19 -0.88
N ALA A 95 -0.47 -6.82 0.03
CA ALA A 95 -0.89 -8.21 -0.09
C ALA A 95 -1.94 -8.38 -1.19
N GLU A 96 -2.69 -7.34 -1.48
CA GLU A 96 -3.73 -7.26 -2.51
C GLU A 96 -3.72 -5.89 -3.20
N PRO A 97 -4.39 -5.70 -4.34
CA PRO A 97 -4.57 -4.38 -4.96
C PRO A 97 -5.15 -3.36 -3.98
N VAL A 98 -4.68 -2.10 -4.06
CA VAL A 98 -5.05 -1.05 -3.09
C VAL A 98 -6.55 -0.75 -3.13
N ASP A 99 -7.18 -0.77 -4.29
CA ASP A 99 -8.62 -0.57 -4.47
C ASP A 99 -9.46 -1.66 -3.77
N GLU A 100 -9.02 -2.92 -3.84
CA GLU A 100 -9.65 -4.03 -3.11
C GLU A 100 -9.49 -3.87 -1.59
N GLY A 101 -8.26 -3.58 -1.13
CA GLY A 101 -7.97 -3.34 0.28
C GLY A 101 -8.74 -2.14 0.84
N LEU A 102 -8.82 -1.06 0.06
CA LEU A 102 -9.59 0.14 0.40
C LEU A 102 -11.10 -0.15 0.46
N THR A 103 -11.62 -0.90 -0.52
CA THR A 103 -13.04 -1.31 -0.51
C THR A 103 -13.37 -2.09 0.75
N LYS A 104 -12.54 -3.06 1.13
CA LYS A 104 -12.74 -3.87 2.36
C LYS A 104 -12.66 -3.01 3.62
N ALA A 105 -11.63 -2.15 3.71
CA ALA A 105 -11.46 -1.27 4.87
C ALA A 105 -12.62 -0.27 5.01
N LEU A 106 -13.07 0.32 3.90
CA LEU A 106 -14.17 1.27 3.91
C LEU A 106 -15.51 0.58 4.22
N THR A 107 -15.73 -0.64 3.68
CA THR A 107 -16.91 -1.46 4.02
C THR A 107 -16.98 -1.71 5.52
N SER A 108 -15.85 -2.10 6.15
CA SER A 108 -15.74 -2.28 7.59
C SER A 108 -16.06 -1.02 8.36
N ALA A 109 -15.40 0.07 7.98
CA ALA A 109 -15.55 1.36 8.64
C ALA A 109 -16.99 1.89 8.57
N LEU A 110 -17.67 1.75 7.43
CA LEU A 110 -19.06 2.17 7.23
C LEU A 110 -20.06 1.25 7.96
N ALA A 111 -19.83 -0.07 7.95
CA ALA A 111 -20.69 -1.02 8.65
C ALA A 111 -20.78 -0.72 10.15
N SER A 112 -19.66 -0.34 10.79
CA SER A 112 -19.63 0.09 12.19
C SER A 112 -20.46 1.35 12.46
N LYS A 113 -20.85 2.08 11.40
CA LYS A 113 -21.60 3.34 11.42
C LYS A 113 -23.03 3.20 10.84
N GLN A 114 -23.52 1.97 10.70
CA GLN A 114 -24.86 1.65 10.16
C GLN A 114 -25.03 2.07 8.69
N VAL A 115 -23.97 2.09 7.89
CA VAL A 115 -23.99 2.25 6.44
C VAL A 115 -23.46 0.97 5.81
N SER A 116 -24.25 0.36 4.93
CA SER A 116 -23.85 -0.85 4.19
C SER A 116 -23.28 -0.45 2.85
N LEU A 117 -21.98 -0.64 2.65
CA LEU A 117 -21.33 -0.45 1.37
C LEU A 117 -21.45 -1.75 0.55
N LEU A 118 -22.09 -1.68 -0.60
CA LEU A 118 -22.39 -2.81 -1.47
C LEU A 118 -21.68 -2.66 -2.81
N ARG A 119 -21.35 -3.79 -3.44
CA ARG A 119 -20.84 -3.81 -4.82
C ARG A 119 -22.01 -3.89 -5.79
N PRO A 120 -21.90 -3.36 -7.02
CA PRO A 120 -22.99 -3.35 -8.00
C PRO A 120 -23.49 -4.76 -8.36
N ASP A 121 -22.60 -5.76 -8.36
CA ASP A 121 -22.91 -7.17 -8.64
C ASP A 121 -23.72 -7.85 -7.53
N HIS A 122 -23.73 -7.27 -6.34
CA HIS A 122 -24.46 -7.80 -5.19
C HIS A 122 -25.78 -7.06 -4.89
N TYR A 123 -26.10 -6.03 -5.65
CA TYR A 123 -27.29 -5.20 -5.41
C TYR A 123 -27.99 -4.79 -6.71
N ALA A 124 -29.21 -5.22 -6.88
CA ALA A 124 -29.99 -5.03 -8.10
C ALA A 124 -31.16 -4.03 -7.95
N SER A 125 -31.18 -3.19 -6.90
CA SER A 125 -32.27 -2.21 -6.71
C SER A 125 -31.94 -0.88 -7.35
N GLU A 126 -32.86 -0.36 -8.18
CA GLU A 126 -32.79 0.99 -8.73
C GLU A 126 -32.97 2.10 -7.67
N GLU A 127 -33.35 1.75 -6.44
CA GLU A 127 -33.59 2.67 -5.33
C GLU A 127 -32.39 2.77 -4.37
N ALA A 128 -31.16 2.57 -4.85
CA ALA A 128 -29.96 2.72 -4.03
C ALA A 128 -29.31 4.11 -4.19
N ILE A 129 -28.58 4.52 -3.16
CA ILE A 129 -27.62 5.61 -3.26
C ILE A 129 -26.37 5.04 -3.94
N HIS A 130 -25.93 5.65 -5.02
CA HIS A 130 -24.71 5.28 -5.74
C HIS A 130 -23.54 6.19 -5.36
N MET A 131 -22.35 5.65 -5.26
CA MET A 131 -21.14 6.38 -4.91
C MET A 131 -19.99 6.02 -5.85
N ALA A 132 -19.31 7.04 -6.38
CA ALA A 132 -18.00 6.90 -7.01
C ALA A 132 -16.95 7.61 -6.14
N LEU A 133 -15.82 6.97 -5.88
CA LEU A 133 -14.73 7.50 -5.08
C LEU A 133 -13.50 7.75 -5.96
N HIS A 134 -12.99 8.98 -5.93
CA HIS A 134 -11.80 9.40 -6.68
C HIS A 134 -10.74 9.88 -5.70
N LEU A 135 -9.63 9.16 -5.58
CA LEU A 135 -8.50 9.56 -4.75
C LEU A 135 -7.52 10.39 -5.58
N ASN A 136 -7.07 11.50 -5.02
CA ASN A 136 -5.93 12.28 -5.50
C ASN A 136 -4.66 11.81 -4.81
N ASP A 137 -4.71 11.68 -3.47
CA ASP A 137 -3.58 11.22 -2.67
C ASP A 137 -4.02 10.18 -1.64
N PHE A 138 -3.15 9.20 -1.43
CA PHE A 138 -3.20 8.28 -0.30
C PHE A 138 -1.79 7.80 0.00
N VAL A 139 -1.06 8.56 0.80
CA VAL A 139 0.38 8.39 0.96
C VAL A 139 0.86 8.83 2.34
N SER A 140 1.88 8.15 2.86
CA SER A 140 2.66 8.63 4.01
C SER A 140 3.66 9.67 3.53
N THR A 141 3.70 10.82 4.21
CA THR A 141 4.59 11.93 3.87
C THR A 141 5.90 11.86 4.65
N TYR A 142 6.91 12.57 4.19
CA TYR A 142 8.17 12.76 4.89
C TYR A 142 8.03 13.58 6.18
N GLU A 143 6.89 14.25 6.37
CA GLU A 143 6.55 15.02 7.58
C GLU A 143 5.96 14.15 8.69
N GLY A 144 5.87 12.82 8.51
CA GLY A 144 5.33 11.91 9.50
C GLY A 144 3.80 11.92 9.57
N GLU A 145 3.12 12.20 8.45
CA GLU A 145 1.66 12.16 8.33
C GLU A 145 1.24 11.23 7.19
N VAL A 146 0.04 10.68 7.29
CA VAL A 146 -0.68 10.12 6.14
C VAL A 146 -1.67 11.17 5.64
N ILE A 147 -1.65 11.40 4.34
CA ILE A 147 -2.65 12.22 3.64
C ILE A 147 -3.58 11.29 2.85
N LEU A 148 -4.89 11.50 3.00
CA LEU A 148 -5.93 10.92 2.16
C LEU A 148 -6.76 12.07 1.60
N SER A 149 -6.65 12.34 0.30
CA SER A 149 -7.35 13.41 -0.38
C SER A 149 -8.08 12.92 -1.62
N GLY A 150 -9.13 13.64 -2.00
CA GLY A 150 -9.92 13.31 -3.19
C GLY A 150 -11.32 13.88 -3.15
N GLN A 151 -12.22 13.18 -3.82
CA GLN A 151 -13.66 13.48 -3.80
C GLN A 151 -14.47 12.19 -3.91
N TYR A 152 -15.63 12.17 -3.28
CA TYR A 152 -16.64 11.18 -3.60
C TYR A 152 -17.87 11.86 -4.21
N VAL A 153 -18.49 11.15 -5.13
CA VAL A 153 -19.68 11.62 -5.85
C VAL A 153 -20.83 10.74 -5.42
N ILE A 154 -21.88 11.36 -4.88
CA ILE A 154 -23.13 10.69 -4.50
C ILE A 154 -24.17 10.95 -5.57
N THR A 155 -24.79 9.88 -6.06
CA THR A 155 -25.96 9.93 -6.94
C THR A 155 -27.16 9.35 -6.20
N HIS A 156 -28.15 10.17 -5.95
CA HIS A 156 -29.38 9.78 -5.25
C HIS A 156 -30.37 9.12 -6.21
N VAL A 157 -31.34 8.38 -5.65
CA VAL A 157 -32.40 7.66 -6.35
C VAL A 157 -33.14 8.51 -7.41
N LYS A 158 -33.26 9.82 -7.19
CA LYS A 158 -33.90 10.77 -8.15
C LYS A 158 -32.94 11.31 -9.21
N GLY A 159 -31.72 10.73 -9.32
CA GLY A 159 -30.71 11.14 -10.30
C GLY A 159 -29.97 12.43 -9.95
N GLN A 160 -30.17 13.00 -8.77
CA GLN A 160 -29.40 14.14 -8.32
C GLN A 160 -28.00 13.68 -7.94
N THR A 161 -26.99 14.29 -8.57
CA THR A 161 -25.59 13.97 -8.36
C THR A 161 -24.88 15.15 -7.69
N GLN A 162 -24.11 14.88 -6.63
CA GLN A 162 -23.33 15.87 -5.92
C GLN A 162 -21.95 15.34 -5.58
N SER A 163 -20.93 16.20 -5.74
CA SER A 163 -19.53 15.91 -5.41
C SER A 163 -19.15 16.52 -4.07
N TYR A 164 -18.38 15.75 -3.28
CA TYR A 164 -17.91 16.12 -1.96
C TYR A 164 -16.38 15.94 -1.91
N PRO A 165 -15.63 17.04 -1.97
CA PRO A 165 -14.18 16.99 -1.79
C PRO A 165 -13.83 16.70 -0.34
N PHE A 166 -12.71 15.99 -0.13
CA PHE A 166 -12.19 15.72 1.21
C PHE A 166 -10.66 15.80 1.26
N LEU A 167 -10.16 16.10 2.45
CA LEU A 167 -8.76 16.03 2.82
C LEU A 167 -8.66 15.62 4.29
N PHE A 168 -8.09 14.44 4.52
CA PHE A 168 -7.82 13.94 5.87
C PHE A 168 -6.32 13.76 6.07
N LYS A 169 -5.87 14.08 7.26
CA LYS A 169 -4.49 13.90 7.70
C LYS A 169 -4.47 13.14 9.02
N THR A 170 -3.53 12.22 9.15
CA THR A 170 -3.31 11.48 10.40
C THR A 170 -1.82 11.37 10.65
N SER A 171 -1.35 11.89 11.78
CA SER A 171 0.06 11.77 12.17
C SER A 171 0.41 10.31 12.45
N LEU A 172 1.62 9.90 12.12
CA LEU A 172 2.17 8.61 12.46
C LEU A 172 2.49 8.59 13.98
N GLU A 173 2.22 7.45 14.61
CA GLU A 173 2.59 7.23 16.02
C GLU A 173 4.11 6.98 16.16
N ASP A 174 4.74 6.46 15.11
CA ASP A 174 6.16 6.12 15.04
C ASP A 174 6.58 6.01 13.56
N ASP A 175 7.87 5.92 13.29
CA ASP A 175 8.40 5.72 11.95
C ASP A 175 8.18 4.28 11.44
N GLY A 176 8.02 4.15 10.12
CA GLY A 176 7.98 2.86 9.45
C GLY A 176 6.64 2.48 8.83
N PHE A 177 6.65 1.35 8.13
CA PHE A 177 5.49 0.92 7.34
C PHE A 177 4.28 0.50 8.19
N SER A 178 4.49 -0.18 9.33
CA SER A 178 3.37 -0.60 10.17
C SER A 178 2.62 0.57 10.81
N PRO A 179 3.28 1.59 11.39
CA PRO A 179 2.64 2.84 11.80
C PRO A 179 1.94 3.56 10.65
N SER A 180 2.56 3.61 9.47
CA SER A 180 1.94 4.20 8.26
C SER A 180 0.62 3.50 7.90
N ILE A 181 0.56 2.16 7.90
CA ILE A 181 -0.67 1.42 7.62
C ILE A 181 -1.75 1.68 8.68
N LYS A 182 -1.37 1.79 9.97
CA LYS A 182 -2.32 2.18 11.03
C LYS A 182 -2.88 3.57 10.79
N ALA A 183 -2.04 4.55 10.48
CA ALA A 183 -2.47 5.91 10.16
C ALA A 183 -3.36 5.95 8.89
N MET A 184 -3.04 5.15 7.86
CA MET A 184 -3.89 4.97 6.67
C MET A 184 -5.29 4.46 7.04
N ARG A 185 -5.39 3.47 7.92
CA ARG A 185 -6.69 2.98 8.41
C ARG A 185 -7.46 4.06 9.16
N ASN A 186 -6.78 4.89 9.94
CA ASN A 186 -7.40 6.00 10.66
C ASN A 186 -7.95 7.08 9.71
N THR A 187 -7.25 7.40 8.60
CA THR A 187 -7.81 8.30 7.58
C THR A 187 -9.01 7.71 6.87
N ILE A 188 -9.06 6.39 6.64
CA ILE A 188 -10.24 5.69 6.09
C ILE A 188 -11.43 5.79 7.07
N GLN A 189 -11.21 5.70 8.38
CA GLN A 189 -12.26 5.88 9.37
C GLN A 189 -12.84 7.31 9.34
N GLN A 190 -12.01 8.34 9.10
CA GLN A 190 -12.44 9.72 8.93
C GLN A 190 -13.28 9.88 7.66
N LEU A 191 -12.84 9.30 6.54
CA LEU A 191 -13.60 9.28 5.28
C LEU A 191 -14.96 8.59 5.46
N ALA A 192 -15.00 7.43 6.14
CA ALA A 192 -16.23 6.71 6.42
C ALA A 192 -17.21 7.56 7.26
N GLU A 193 -16.72 8.32 8.23
CA GLU A 193 -17.55 9.21 9.04
C GLU A 193 -18.12 10.36 8.21
N ASP A 194 -17.33 10.91 7.30
CA ASP A 194 -17.76 11.98 6.41
C ASP A 194 -18.85 11.48 5.42
N ILE A 195 -18.61 10.34 4.78
CA ILE A 195 -19.62 9.68 3.90
C ILE A 195 -20.90 9.40 4.68
N ARG A 196 -20.81 8.83 5.91
CA ARG A 196 -21.99 8.57 6.74
C ARG A 196 -22.82 9.83 6.94
N LYS A 197 -22.18 10.95 7.35
CA LYS A 197 -22.87 12.21 7.57
C LYS A 197 -23.61 12.70 6.32
N THR A 198 -22.97 12.53 5.16
CA THR A 198 -23.52 12.95 3.87
C THR A 198 -24.75 12.11 3.49
N VAL A 199 -24.63 10.77 3.53
CA VAL A 199 -25.72 9.87 3.10
C VAL A 199 -26.90 9.86 4.07
N THR A 200 -26.67 10.06 5.37
CA THR A 200 -27.77 10.12 6.36
C THR A 200 -28.47 11.47 6.41
N LYS A 201 -27.85 12.55 5.95
CA LYS A 201 -28.49 13.88 5.86
C LYS A 201 -29.40 13.98 4.64
N SER A 202 -29.18 13.16 3.64
CA SER A 202 -29.87 13.19 2.35
C SER A 202 -30.97 12.12 2.24
N ALA A 203 -31.12 11.25 3.26
CA ALA A 203 -32.21 10.28 3.40
C ALA A 203 -33.36 10.89 4.21
#